data_3d85b0f57f72e8ed4f675b8aedbf1a49
#
_entry.id   3d85b0f57f72e8ed4f675b8aedbf1a49
#
_cell.length_a   1.000
_cell.length_b   1.000
_cell.length_c   1.000
_cell.angle_alpha   90.00
_cell.angle_beta   90.00
_cell.angle_gamma   90.00
#
_symmetry.space_group_name_H-M   'P 1'
#
loop_
_entity.id
_entity.type
_entity.pdbx_description
1 polymer ?
#
loop_
_entity_poly.entity_id
_entity_poly.type
_entity_poly.pdbx_seq_one_letter_code
_entity_poly.pdbx_strand_id
1 'polypeptide(L)'
;MSIALNISEILFAGIDMSESKRKKMVNEGSIRKITSKIYTPNMVDSLEDIVKRNVFRILGFLFPHAVISHRSAFELKPTEAGDIYLTYEYTKNVKLPGLKVHLMEGHGGGERDMPFIENLYISSAERRTLENLQASRSRGGVSKCLPREYIENYLEKHLQVNGEKGLNDFRDKARECSLELGMKEEFNTLNSIIGALLLTRPVSILTSSGAVARASGEPFDAERVKLFGVLFEALHNQPFETIDEPNVETSAFRNFAFFESYFSNYIEGTEFEIEDARQIIETGQPLPARNADSHDVLG
;
A
#
# COMPACT_ATOMS: atom_id res chain seq x y z
N MET A 1 19.85 -12.29 -36.45
CA MET A 1 19.26 -12.14 -35.10
C MET A 1 20.26 -11.42 -34.22
N SER A 2 20.08 -10.12 -34.02
CA SER A 2 20.96 -9.31 -33.16
C SER A 2 20.55 -9.61 -31.73
N ILE A 3 21.45 -10.25 -30.96
CA ILE A 3 21.32 -10.37 -29.51
C ILE A 3 21.49 -8.97 -28.98
N ALA A 4 20.40 -8.26 -28.68
CA ALA A 4 20.44 -7.03 -27.92
C ALA A 4 21.07 -7.38 -26.55
N LEU A 5 22.33 -7.05 -26.38
CA LEU A 5 23.00 -7.04 -25.07
C LEU A 5 22.13 -6.14 -24.17
N ASN A 6 21.50 -6.73 -23.20
CA ASN A 6 20.69 -6.02 -22.20
C ASN A 6 21.68 -5.23 -21.30
N ILE A 7 22.17 -4.11 -21.83
CA ILE A 7 23.10 -3.24 -21.10
C ILE A 7 22.32 -2.62 -19.95
N SER A 8 22.72 -2.93 -18.74
CA SER A 8 22.13 -2.33 -17.55
C SER A 8 22.13 -0.82 -17.63
N GLU A 9 21.01 -0.17 -17.32
CA GLU A 9 20.86 1.28 -17.32
C GLU A 9 21.81 1.97 -16.32
N ILE A 10 22.24 1.27 -15.28
CA ILE A 10 23.22 1.73 -14.28
C ILE A 10 24.45 0.84 -14.35
N LEU A 11 25.62 1.48 -14.36
CA LEU A 11 26.93 0.83 -14.35
C LEU A 11 27.73 1.28 -13.13
N PHE A 12 28.24 0.35 -12.37
CA PHE A 12 29.06 0.58 -11.18
C PHE A 12 30.54 0.39 -11.50
N ALA A 13 31.35 1.45 -11.32
CA ALA A 13 32.79 1.36 -11.48
C ALA A 13 33.40 0.45 -10.41
N GLY A 14 34.22 -0.50 -10.83
CA GLY A 14 34.81 -1.53 -9.96
C GLY A 14 34.00 -2.82 -9.88
N ILE A 15 32.75 -2.84 -10.36
CA ILE A 15 31.90 -4.04 -10.50
C ILE A 15 31.67 -4.34 -11.97
N ASP A 16 30.95 -3.45 -12.69
CA ASP A 16 30.56 -3.66 -14.09
C ASP A 16 31.66 -3.26 -15.08
N MET A 17 32.61 -2.45 -14.64
CA MET A 17 33.70 -1.95 -15.47
C MET A 17 34.98 -1.66 -14.68
N SER A 18 36.13 -2.00 -15.29
CA SER A 18 37.46 -1.61 -14.78
C SER A 18 37.68 -0.12 -14.93
N GLU A 19 38.64 0.44 -14.19
CA GLU A 19 38.99 1.87 -14.25
C GLU A 19 39.45 2.29 -15.65
N SER A 20 40.23 1.45 -16.36
CA SER A 20 40.67 1.73 -17.74
C SER A 20 39.47 1.75 -18.71
N LYS A 21 38.57 0.79 -18.60
CA LYS A 21 37.35 0.75 -19.42
C LYS A 21 36.46 1.96 -19.14
N ARG A 22 36.29 2.34 -17.88
CA ARG A 22 35.54 3.53 -17.47
C ARG A 22 36.10 4.81 -18.12
N LYS A 23 37.44 5.03 -18.02
CA LYS A 23 38.11 6.19 -18.63
C LYS A 23 37.87 6.23 -20.13
N LYS A 24 38.02 5.09 -20.82
CA LYS A 24 37.78 4.99 -22.26
C LYS A 24 36.34 5.37 -22.60
N MET A 25 35.34 4.76 -21.94
CA MET A 25 33.92 5.00 -22.21
C MET A 25 33.50 6.46 -21.91
N VAL A 26 34.06 7.09 -20.89
CA VAL A 26 33.84 8.51 -20.60
C VAL A 26 34.43 9.41 -21.72
N ASN A 27 35.65 9.12 -22.15
CA ASN A 27 36.32 9.89 -23.23
C ASN A 27 35.59 9.73 -24.58
N GLU A 28 35.03 8.57 -24.85
CA GLU A 28 34.22 8.29 -26.04
C GLU A 28 32.81 8.87 -25.94
N GLY A 29 32.42 9.42 -24.80
CA GLY A 29 31.06 9.92 -24.57
C GLY A 29 29.98 8.84 -24.56
N SER A 30 30.33 7.55 -24.37
CA SER A 30 29.39 6.44 -24.37
C SER A 30 28.72 6.18 -23.01
N ILE A 31 29.20 6.86 -21.96
CA ILE A 31 28.57 6.88 -20.63
C ILE A 31 28.65 8.27 -20.03
N ARG A 32 27.68 8.63 -19.21
CA ARG A 32 27.69 9.85 -18.40
C ARG A 32 27.63 9.53 -16.90
N LYS A 33 28.24 10.39 -16.12
CA LYS A 33 28.37 10.24 -14.68
C LYS A 33 27.05 10.66 -13.99
N ILE A 34 26.52 9.82 -13.11
CA ILE A 34 25.44 10.17 -12.19
C ILE A 34 26.01 10.73 -10.89
N THR A 35 26.90 9.95 -10.26
CA THR A 35 27.65 10.35 -9.05
C THR A 35 29.01 9.62 -9.01
N SER A 36 29.74 9.71 -7.90
CA SER A 36 30.98 8.96 -7.74
C SER A 36 30.76 7.46 -7.95
N LYS A 37 31.56 6.84 -8.84
CA LYS A 37 31.50 5.41 -9.18
C LYS A 37 30.21 4.92 -9.85
N ILE A 38 29.23 5.78 -10.12
CA ILE A 38 27.95 5.42 -10.77
C ILE A 38 27.79 6.17 -12.08
N TYR A 39 27.53 5.43 -13.15
CA TYR A 39 27.43 5.90 -14.52
C TYR A 39 26.19 5.32 -15.19
N THR A 40 25.78 5.92 -16.30
CA THR A 40 24.71 5.42 -17.16
C THR A 40 25.10 5.48 -18.64
N PRO A 41 24.80 4.46 -19.45
CA PRO A 41 24.89 4.51 -20.90
C PRO A 41 23.68 5.22 -21.55
N ASN A 42 22.63 5.51 -20.77
CA ASN A 42 21.46 6.21 -21.28
C ASN A 42 21.79 7.69 -21.47
N MET A 43 21.85 8.12 -22.72
CA MET A 43 22.16 9.51 -23.12
C MET A 43 20.92 10.36 -23.35
N VAL A 44 19.72 9.77 -23.33
CA VAL A 44 18.45 10.41 -23.72
C VAL A 44 17.73 10.96 -22.52
N ASP A 45 17.45 10.13 -21.54
CA ASP A 45 16.62 10.49 -20.40
C ASP A 45 17.35 11.43 -19.41
N SER A 46 16.60 12.16 -18.61
CA SER A 46 17.17 12.95 -17.52
C SER A 46 17.87 12.06 -16.49
N LEU A 47 18.93 12.57 -15.84
CA LEU A 47 19.59 11.84 -14.76
C LEU A 47 18.63 11.60 -13.57
N GLU A 48 17.69 12.50 -13.37
CA GLU A 48 16.67 12.40 -12.31
C GLU A 48 15.74 11.21 -12.55
N ASP A 49 15.27 11.01 -13.77
CA ASP A 49 14.39 9.90 -14.12
C ASP A 49 15.13 8.56 -14.03
N ILE A 50 16.38 8.53 -14.49
CA ILE A 50 17.24 7.35 -14.39
C ILE A 50 17.47 6.96 -12.93
N VAL A 51 17.77 7.94 -12.06
CA VAL A 51 17.97 7.70 -10.63
C VAL A 51 16.69 7.23 -9.97
N LYS A 52 15.53 7.82 -10.29
CA LYS A 52 14.24 7.40 -9.74
C LYS A 52 13.88 5.95 -10.08
N ARG A 53 14.11 5.53 -11.34
CA ARG A 53 13.84 4.14 -11.77
C ARG A 53 14.77 3.13 -11.12
N ASN A 54 15.98 3.54 -10.78
CA ASN A 54 17.03 2.66 -10.27
C ASN A 54 17.38 2.94 -8.79
N VAL A 55 16.46 3.58 -8.05
CA VAL A 55 16.75 4.12 -6.72
C VAL A 55 17.35 3.07 -5.78
N PHE A 56 16.71 1.91 -5.62
CA PHE A 56 17.18 0.90 -4.67
C PHE A 56 18.46 0.23 -5.10
N ARG A 57 18.69 0.07 -6.39
CA ARG A 57 19.92 -0.45 -6.94
C ARG A 57 21.09 0.48 -6.65
N ILE A 58 20.88 1.79 -6.82
CA ILE A 58 21.87 2.82 -6.50
C ILE A 58 22.14 2.88 -4.99
N LEU A 59 21.08 2.83 -4.18
CA LEU A 59 21.20 2.86 -2.72
C LEU A 59 21.91 1.63 -2.16
N GLY A 60 21.62 0.42 -2.66
CA GLY A 60 22.30 -0.80 -2.24
C GLY A 60 23.80 -0.79 -2.57
N PHE A 61 24.19 -0.19 -3.70
CA PHE A 61 25.60 0.01 -4.02
C PHE A 61 26.28 1.04 -3.11
N LEU A 62 25.62 2.16 -2.83
CA LEU A 62 26.19 3.25 -2.03
C LEU A 62 26.19 2.93 -0.53
N PHE A 63 25.18 2.24 -0.05
CA PHE A 63 24.92 2.00 1.36
C PHE A 63 24.55 0.53 1.60
N PRO A 64 25.49 -0.41 1.35
CA PRO A 64 25.22 -1.82 1.55
C PRO A 64 24.81 -2.08 3.00
N HIS A 65 23.83 -2.97 3.18
CA HIS A 65 23.23 -3.33 4.47
C HIS A 65 22.40 -2.23 5.14
N ALA A 66 22.16 -1.09 4.46
CA ALA A 66 21.22 -0.10 4.96
C ALA A 66 19.79 -0.66 5.01
N VAL A 67 19.02 -0.19 5.98
CA VAL A 67 17.61 -0.57 6.15
C VAL A 67 16.74 0.54 5.63
N ILE A 68 15.89 0.24 4.64
CA ILE A 68 14.79 1.13 4.24
C ILE A 68 13.85 1.24 5.44
N SER A 69 13.67 2.45 5.98
CA SER A 69 13.07 2.65 7.29
C SER A 69 12.00 3.75 7.28
N HIS A 70 11.32 3.93 8.39
CA HIS A 70 10.30 4.96 8.59
C HIS A 70 9.24 4.91 7.47
N ARG A 71 8.81 6.08 6.96
CA ARG A 71 7.83 6.15 5.87
C ARG A 71 8.26 5.39 4.62
N SER A 72 9.56 5.41 4.30
CA SER A 72 10.08 4.77 3.10
C SER A 72 9.92 3.25 3.11
N ALA A 73 9.83 2.62 4.28
CA ALA A 73 9.55 1.19 4.41
C ALA A 73 8.09 0.82 4.12
N PHE A 74 7.16 1.77 4.21
CA PHE A 74 5.77 1.59 3.80
C PHE A 74 5.55 1.96 2.33
N GLU A 75 6.11 3.09 1.89
CA GLU A 75 5.87 3.65 0.57
C GLU A 75 6.69 2.94 -0.54
N LEU A 76 7.86 2.38 -0.21
CA LEU A 76 8.82 1.76 -1.13
C LEU A 76 9.12 2.61 -2.37
N LYS A 77 9.16 3.91 -2.18
CA LYS A 77 9.48 4.92 -3.20
C LYS A 77 9.93 6.21 -2.54
N PRO A 78 10.67 7.08 -3.24
CA PRO A 78 10.90 8.43 -2.78
C PRO A 78 9.59 9.22 -2.68
N THR A 79 9.57 10.20 -1.78
CA THR A 79 8.46 11.16 -1.72
C THR A 79 8.41 12.01 -3.00
N GLU A 80 7.35 12.76 -3.19
CA GLU A 80 7.24 13.71 -4.33
C GLU A 80 8.40 14.72 -4.36
N ALA A 81 8.88 15.13 -3.18
CA ALA A 81 10.04 16.01 -3.04
C ALA A 81 11.40 15.29 -3.23
N GLY A 82 11.37 13.98 -3.50
CA GLY A 82 12.57 13.16 -3.72
C GLY A 82 13.24 12.69 -2.43
N ASP A 83 12.59 12.77 -1.27
CA ASP A 83 13.18 12.32 -0.01
C ASP A 83 13.00 10.80 0.18
N ILE A 84 14.06 10.11 0.63
CA ILE A 84 14.04 8.71 1.03
C ILE A 84 14.83 8.52 2.33
N TYR A 85 14.34 7.67 3.22
CA TYR A 85 14.83 7.50 4.57
C TYR A 85 15.38 6.10 4.79
N LEU A 86 16.62 6.03 5.24
CA LEU A 86 17.33 4.79 5.52
C LEU A 86 17.94 4.84 6.92
N THR A 87 17.92 3.74 7.64
CA THR A 87 18.75 3.55 8.83
C THR A 87 20.08 2.94 8.43
N TYR A 88 21.17 3.52 8.91
CA TYR A 88 22.53 3.14 8.55
C TYR A 88 23.50 3.34 9.73
N GLU A 89 24.80 3.10 9.52
CA GLU A 89 25.84 3.17 10.54
C GLU A 89 26.12 4.61 11.03
N TYR A 90 25.68 5.63 10.29
CA TYR A 90 25.90 7.04 10.62
C TYR A 90 24.77 7.94 10.07
N THR A 91 24.64 9.12 10.63
CA THR A 91 23.67 10.13 10.17
C THR A 91 24.30 11.01 9.09
N LYS A 92 23.71 11.07 7.89
CA LYS A 92 24.13 11.93 6.78
C LYS A 92 23.02 12.16 5.77
N ASN A 93 22.98 13.37 5.20
CA ASN A 93 22.16 13.66 4.03
C ASN A 93 23.02 13.60 2.76
N VAL A 94 22.59 12.81 1.78
CA VAL A 94 23.25 12.63 0.48
C VAL A 94 22.31 13.07 -0.62
N LYS A 95 22.80 13.91 -1.52
CA LYS A 95 22.04 14.40 -2.68
C LYS A 95 22.47 13.66 -3.93
N LEU A 96 21.52 13.14 -4.68
CA LEU A 96 21.64 12.59 -6.01
C LEU A 96 20.70 13.36 -6.96
N PRO A 97 20.84 13.25 -8.27
CA PRO A 97 19.88 13.85 -9.20
C PRO A 97 18.44 13.42 -8.86
N GLY A 98 17.57 14.39 -8.54
CA GLY A 98 16.17 14.16 -8.17
C GLY A 98 15.92 13.38 -6.87
N LEU A 99 16.95 13.12 -6.04
CA LEU A 99 16.84 12.33 -4.83
C LEU A 99 17.62 12.92 -3.66
N LYS A 100 17.02 12.89 -2.47
CA LYS A 100 17.62 13.27 -1.19
C LYS A 100 17.58 12.07 -0.25
N VAL A 101 18.71 11.44 -0.03
CA VAL A 101 18.84 10.29 0.85
C VAL A 101 19.15 10.77 2.26
N HIS A 102 18.28 10.41 3.20
CA HIS A 102 18.45 10.70 4.62
C HIS A 102 18.92 9.43 5.33
N LEU A 103 20.22 9.37 5.60
CA LEU A 103 20.79 8.32 6.45
C LEU A 103 20.61 8.71 7.91
N MET A 104 20.05 7.84 8.69
CA MET A 104 19.89 8.00 10.13
C MET A 104 20.67 6.90 10.84
N GLU A 105 21.50 7.30 11.80
CA GLU A 105 22.22 6.33 12.62
C GLU A 105 21.26 5.47 13.42
N GLY A 106 21.53 4.15 13.43
CA GLY A 106 20.70 3.21 14.15
C GLY A 106 21.07 1.76 13.83
N HIS A 107 20.30 0.84 14.38
CA HIS A 107 20.51 -0.59 14.19
C HIS A 107 20.39 -0.98 12.70
N GLY A 108 21.41 -1.65 12.19
CA GLY A 108 21.40 -2.26 10.85
C GLY A 108 20.31 -3.32 10.69
N GLY A 109 20.26 -3.96 9.52
CA GLY A 109 19.32 -5.05 9.27
C GLY A 109 19.51 -6.18 10.27
N GLY A 110 18.48 -6.43 11.10
CA GLY A 110 18.44 -7.53 12.05
C GLY A 110 17.80 -8.78 11.46
N GLU A 111 17.77 -9.87 12.23
CA GLU A 111 17.16 -11.13 11.81
C GLU A 111 15.66 -11.00 11.41
N ARG A 112 14.99 -9.99 11.96
CA ARG A 112 13.56 -9.72 11.69
C ARG A 112 13.32 -8.86 10.46
N ASP A 113 14.33 -8.10 10.02
CA ASP A 113 14.21 -7.24 8.84
C ASP A 113 14.28 -8.09 7.56
N MET A 114 13.53 -7.70 6.55
CA MET A 114 13.45 -8.45 5.31
C MET A 114 14.62 -8.10 4.39
N PRO A 115 15.41 -9.08 3.92
CA PRO A 115 16.36 -8.85 2.85
C PRO A 115 15.66 -8.26 1.62
N PHE A 116 16.31 -7.28 0.98
CA PHE A 116 15.82 -6.61 -0.20
C PHE A 116 16.90 -6.60 -1.29
N ILE A 117 16.60 -5.99 -2.44
CA ILE A 117 17.51 -5.97 -3.58
C ILE A 117 18.85 -5.29 -3.23
N GLU A 118 19.94 -5.73 -3.90
CA GLU A 118 21.27 -5.13 -3.83
C GLU A 118 21.82 -4.98 -2.39
N ASN A 119 21.62 -6.00 -1.55
CA ASN A 119 22.06 -6.00 -0.15
C ASN A 119 21.42 -4.94 0.76
N LEU A 120 20.27 -4.38 0.39
CA LEU A 120 19.44 -3.57 1.28
C LEU A 120 18.56 -4.48 2.14
N TYR A 121 18.03 -3.91 3.20
CA TYR A 121 16.98 -4.49 4.02
C TYR A 121 15.76 -3.56 4.03
N ILE A 122 14.59 -4.11 4.35
CA ILE A 122 13.38 -3.33 4.67
C ILE A 122 13.06 -3.60 6.13
N SER A 123 12.78 -2.55 6.89
CA SER A 123 12.28 -2.69 8.27
C SER A 123 11.12 -3.67 8.33
N SER A 124 11.15 -4.59 9.30
CA SER A 124 10.01 -5.46 9.59
C SER A 124 8.71 -4.68 9.79
N ALA A 125 7.57 -5.35 9.70
CA ALA A 125 6.27 -4.70 9.90
C ALA A 125 6.17 -4.01 11.26
N GLU A 126 6.66 -4.64 12.30
CA GLU A 126 6.70 -4.15 13.67
C GLU A 126 7.66 -2.95 13.80
N ARG A 127 8.88 -3.09 13.29
CA ARG A 127 9.90 -2.03 13.31
C ARG A 127 9.43 -0.77 12.57
N ARG A 128 8.98 -0.89 11.32
CA ARG A 128 8.52 0.28 10.55
C ARG A 128 7.31 0.96 11.19
N THR A 129 6.45 0.19 11.88
CA THR A 129 5.32 0.77 12.62
C THR A 129 5.82 1.60 13.81
N LEU A 130 6.75 1.08 14.60
CA LEU A 130 7.37 1.82 15.71
C LEU A 130 8.13 3.06 15.20
N GLU A 131 8.94 2.93 14.17
CA GLU A 131 9.69 4.03 13.55
C GLU A 131 8.76 5.19 13.11
N ASN A 132 7.55 4.88 12.61
CA ASN A 132 6.58 5.89 12.18
C ASN A 132 5.77 6.50 13.34
N LEU A 133 5.85 5.96 14.53
CA LEU A 133 5.27 6.55 15.74
C LEU A 133 6.24 7.49 16.49
N GLN A 134 7.48 7.63 16.01
CA GLN A 134 8.44 8.58 16.56
C GLN A 134 7.97 10.02 16.39
N ALA A 135 8.30 10.85 17.37
CA ALA A 135 8.12 12.28 17.24
C ALA A 135 9.00 12.83 16.11
N SER A 136 8.40 13.29 15.03
CA SER A 136 9.10 13.85 13.89
C SER A 136 8.84 15.35 13.78
N ARG A 137 9.92 16.14 13.86
CA ARG A 137 9.86 17.58 13.61
C ARG A 137 10.31 17.86 12.18
N SER A 138 9.37 18.09 11.29
CA SER A 138 9.70 18.58 9.94
C SER A 138 9.96 20.09 9.99
N ARG A 139 11.21 20.51 9.92
CA ARG A 139 11.56 21.94 9.75
C ARG A 139 11.46 22.30 8.27
N GLY A 140 10.22 22.46 7.76
CA GLY A 140 9.98 22.87 6.36
C GLY A 140 10.24 21.80 5.28
N GLY A 141 10.47 20.53 5.66
CA GLY A 141 10.65 19.38 4.75
C GLY A 141 9.57 18.32 4.93
N VAL A 142 9.63 17.26 4.15
CA VAL A 142 8.76 16.10 4.29
C VAL A 142 9.15 15.34 5.56
N SER A 143 8.17 14.99 6.39
CA SER A 143 8.41 14.21 7.62
C SER A 143 8.97 12.83 7.27
N LYS A 144 9.92 12.34 8.09
CA LYS A 144 10.40 10.95 8.01
C LYS A 144 9.32 9.93 8.40
N CYS A 145 8.32 10.36 9.18
CA CYS A 145 7.21 9.54 9.62
C CYS A 145 5.94 9.85 8.82
N LEU A 146 5.15 8.84 8.57
CA LEU A 146 3.79 8.96 8.06
C LEU A 146 2.86 9.59 9.11
N PRO A 147 1.73 10.18 8.72
CA PRO A 147 0.72 10.63 9.67
C PRO A 147 0.24 9.47 10.57
N ARG A 148 -0.09 9.78 11.80
CA ARG A 148 -0.59 8.81 12.79
C ARG A 148 -1.82 8.05 12.27
N GLU A 149 -2.72 8.75 11.60
CA GLU A 149 -3.91 8.18 10.96
C GLU A 149 -3.57 7.04 9.98
N TYR A 150 -2.45 7.15 9.26
CA TYR A 150 -1.99 6.09 8.36
C TYR A 150 -1.66 4.82 9.14
N ILE A 151 -0.98 4.95 10.29
CA ILE A 151 -0.62 3.81 11.14
C ILE A 151 -1.87 3.19 11.78
N GLU A 152 -2.82 4.00 12.21
CA GLU A 152 -4.10 3.53 12.76
C GLU A 152 -4.89 2.74 11.70
N ASN A 153 -4.98 3.25 10.47
CA ASN A 153 -5.63 2.55 9.35
C ASN A 153 -4.90 1.26 8.97
N TYR A 154 -3.57 1.25 9.03
CA TYR A 154 -2.79 0.04 8.81
C TYR A 154 -3.08 -1.04 9.85
N LEU A 155 -3.15 -0.68 11.13
CA LEU A 155 -3.48 -1.59 12.23
C LEU A 155 -4.94 -2.06 12.19
N GLU A 156 -5.86 -1.18 11.83
CA GLU A 156 -7.26 -1.51 11.62
C GLU A 156 -7.41 -2.55 10.49
N LYS A 157 -6.75 -2.33 9.35
CA LYS A 157 -6.73 -3.30 8.26
C LYS A 157 -6.08 -4.63 8.67
N HIS A 158 -5.03 -4.58 9.49
CA HIS A 158 -4.40 -5.78 10.05
C HIS A 158 -5.39 -6.57 10.92
N LEU A 159 -6.18 -5.87 11.75
CA LEU A 159 -7.26 -6.47 12.56
C LEU A 159 -8.34 -7.10 11.68
N GLN A 160 -8.76 -6.43 10.60
CA GLN A 160 -9.75 -6.97 9.65
C GLN A 160 -9.31 -8.29 9.02
N VAL A 161 -8.05 -8.35 8.60
CA VAL A 161 -7.51 -9.51 7.86
C VAL A 161 -7.12 -10.66 8.79
N ASN A 162 -6.50 -10.37 9.93
CA ASN A 162 -5.87 -11.37 10.80
C ASN A 162 -6.62 -11.59 12.12
N GLY A 163 -7.68 -10.84 12.37
CA GLY A 163 -8.46 -10.89 13.60
C GLY A 163 -7.70 -10.37 14.83
N GLU A 164 -8.36 -10.44 15.98
CA GLU A 164 -7.80 -9.99 17.27
C GLU A 164 -6.52 -10.75 17.65
N LYS A 165 -6.47 -12.05 17.38
CA LYS A 165 -5.29 -12.88 17.64
C LYS A 165 -4.10 -12.37 16.83
N GLY A 166 -4.26 -12.13 15.53
CA GLY A 166 -3.19 -11.64 14.68
C GLY A 166 -2.68 -10.26 15.12
N LEU A 167 -3.58 -9.36 15.55
CA LEU A 167 -3.18 -8.05 16.05
C LEU A 167 -2.46 -8.15 17.41
N ASN A 168 -2.84 -9.08 18.27
CA ASN A 168 -2.13 -9.35 19.53
C ASN A 168 -0.73 -9.95 19.28
N ASP A 169 -0.61 -10.90 18.34
CA ASP A 169 0.68 -11.48 17.94
C ASP A 169 1.62 -10.39 17.38
N PHE A 170 1.08 -9.48 16.55
CA PHE A 170 1.80 -8.31 16.06
C PHE A 170 2.29 -7.41 17.21
N ARG A 171 1.42 -7.11 18.18
CA ARG A 171 1.77 -6.31 19.37
C ARG A 171 2.90 -6.94 20.17
N ASP A 172 2.87 -8.25 20.37
CA ASP A 172 3.89 -8.95 21.15
C ASP A 172 5.26 -8.94 20.43
N LYS A 173 5.29 -9.15 19.12
CA LYS A 173 6.50 -8.97 18.30
C LYS A 173 7.02 -7.54 18.31
N ALA A 174 6.12 -6.55 18.25
CA ALA A 174 6.50 -5.13 18.34
C ALA A 174 7.08 -4.80 19.71
N ARG A 175 6.60 -5.41 20.80
CA ARG A 175 7.18 -5.27 22.14
C ARG A 175 8.63 -5.73 22.17
N GLU A 176 8.92 -6.91 21.66
CA GLU A 176 10.27 -7.46 21.59
C GLU A 176 11.17 -6.57 20.73
N CYS A 177 10.69 -6.16 19.55
CA CYS A 177 11.40 -5.25 18.65
C CYS A 177 11.72 -3.90 19.36
N SER A 178 10.77 -3.38 20.13
CA SER A 178 10.95 -2.11 20.86
C SER A 178 12.03 -2.19 21.95
N LEU A 179 12.20 -3.34 22.58
CA LEU A 179 13.25 -3.56 23.57
C LEU A 179 14.64 -3.59 22.90
N GLU A 180 14.75 -4.28 21.77
CA GLU A 180 15.99 -4.36 20.98
C GLU A 180 16.42 -3.00 20.44
N LEU A 181 15.47 -2.18 19.99
CA LEU A 181 15.74 -0.89 19.36
C LEU A 181 15.67 0.32 20.32
N GLY A 182 15.34 0.12 21.59
CA GLY A 182 15.17 1.22 22.56
C GLY A 182 13.96 2.11 22.31
N MET A 183 12.90 1.61 21.63
CA MET A 183 11.70 2.36 21.21
C MET A 183 10.51 2.16 22.18
N LYS A 184 10.75 2.35 23.47
CA LYS A 184 9.73 2.10 24.51
C LYS A 184 8.54 3.06 24.43
N GLU A 185 8.77 4.32 24.12
CA GLU A 185 7.72 5.35 24.01
C GLU A 185 6.81 5.08 22.81
N GLU A 186 7.40 4.69 21.69
CA GLU A 186 6.70 4.33 20.48
C GLU A 186 5.84 3.07 20.69
N PHE A 187 6.38 2.08 21.41
CA PHE A 187 5.63 0.90 21.79
C PHE A 187 4.45 1.23 22.72
N ASN A 188 4.62 2.12 23.68
CA ASN A 188 3.52 2.55 24.55
C ASN A 188 2.38 3.19 23.73
N THR A 189 2.75 4.00 22.74
CA THR A 189 1.80 4.61 21.81
C THR A 189 1.09 3.53 20.96
N LEU A 190 1.83 2.61 20.36
CA LEU A 190 1.31 1.47 19.61
C LEU A 190 0.33 0.62 20.44
N ASN A 191 0.74 0.26 21.64
CA ASN A 191 -0.08 -0.52 22.57
C ASN A 191 -1.37 0.20 22.98
N SER A 192 -1.35 1.53 23.02
CA SER A 192 -2.55 2.34 23.30
C SER A 192 -3.51 2.33 22.10
N ILE A 193 -2.99 2.45 20.87
CA ILE A 193 -3.78 2.38 19.65
C ILE A 193 -4.43 0.97 19.51
N ILE A 194 -3.65 -0.08 19.66
CA ILE A 194 -4.16 -1.46 19.61
C ILE A 194 -5.20 -1.71 20.69
N GLY A 195 -4.96 -1.23 21.91
CA GLY A 195 -5.92 -1.33 23.00
C GLY A 195 -7.26 -0.63 22.70
N ALA A 196 -7.22 0.51 22.02
CA ALA A 196 -8.44 1.22 21.60
C ALA A 196 -9.16 0.47 20.46
N LEU A 197 -8.44 -0.09 19.50
CA LEU A 197 -9.01 -0.93 18.43
C LEU A 197 -9.67 -2.21 18.97
N LEU A 198 -9.13 -2.78 20.06
CA LEU A 198 -9.67 -3.96 20.74
C LEU A 198 -10.66 -3.61 21.88
N LEU A 199 -11.09 -2.35 21.99
CA LEU A 199 -12.02 -1.85 23.01
C LEU A 199 -11.56 -2.06 24.46
N THR A 200 -10.26 -2.28 24.67
CA THR A 200 -9.67 -2.37 26.03
C THR A 200 -9.17 -1.02 26.54
N ARG A 201 -9.24 0.03 25.70
CA ARG A 201 -8.90 1.42 26.02
C ARG A 201 -9.91 2.38 25.36
N PRO A 202 -10.00 3.64 25.84
CA PRO A 202 -10.92 4.62 25.28
C PRO A 202 -10.68 4.90 23.78
N VAL A 203 -11.75 4.93 23.00
CA VAL A 203 -11.73 5.22 21.55
C VAL A 203 -11.18 6.61 21.23
N SER A 204 -11.28 7.55 22.18
CA SER A 204 -10.74 8.90 22.05
C SER A 204 -9.21 8.99 21.83
N ILE A 205 -8.51 7.86 21.97
CA ILE A 205 -7.09 7.73 21.63
C ILE A 205 -6.88 7.72 20.11
N LEU A 206 -7.88 7.24 19.35
CA LEU A 206 -7.81 7.11 17.88
C LEU A 206 -8.09 8.44 17.20
N THR A 207 -7.41 8.69 16.10
CA THR A 207 -7.53 9.91 15.29
C THR A 207 -8.10 9.62 13.90
N SER A 208 -7.92 8.38 13.37
CA SER A 208 -8.48 7.95 12.11
C SER A 208 -9.99 7.71 12.22
N SER A 209 -10.77 8.27 11.30
CA SER A 209 -12.22 8.06 11.22
C SER A 209 -12.60 6.58 11.05
N GLY A 210 -11.82 5.83 10.25
CA GLY A 210 -12.04 4.40 10.06
C GLY A 210 -11.79 3.60 11.33
N ALA A 211 -10.71 3.88 12.06
CA ALA A 211 -10.39 3.22 13.31
C ALA A 211 -11.42 3.55 14.41
N VAL A 212 -11.88 4.80 14.49
CA VAL A 212 -12.94 5.24 15.42
C VAL A 212 -14.25 4.54 15.13
N ALA A 213 -14.70 4.54 13.88
CA ALA A 213 -15.97 3.89 13.49
C ALA A 213 -15.95 2.39 13.80
N ARG A 214 -14.84 1.70 13.48
CA ARG A 214 -14.70 0.29 13.81
C ARG A 214 -14.75 0.03 15.31
N ALA A 215 -14.02 0.82 16.10
CA ALA A 215 -14.04 0.71 17.54
C ALA A 215 -15.43 1.04 18.15
N SER A 216 -16.26 1.80 17.43
CA SER A 216 -17.65 2.08 17.81
C SER A 216 -18.63 1.01 17.29
N GLY A 217 -18.16 -0.04 16.62
CA GLY A 217 -19.02 -1.07 16.04
C GLY A 217 -19.76 -0.64 14.77
N GLU A 218 -19.39 0.49 14.18
CA GLU A 218 -19.98 1.00 12.96
C GLU A 218 -19.16 0.54 11.75
N PRO A 219 -19.75 -0.14 10.76
CA PRO A 219 -19.03 -0.48 9.53
C PRO A 219 -18.71 0.80 8.78
N PHE A 220 -17.41 1.09 8.65
CA PHE A 220 -16.93 2.28 7.97
C PHE A 220 -15.78 1.93 7.03
N ASP A 221 -16.01 2.17 5.74
CA ASP A 221 -14.98 2.11 4.71
C ASP A 221 -14.80 3.52 4.13
N ALA A 222 -13.76 4.21 4.61
CA ALA A 222 -13.46 5.59 4.22
C ALA A 222 -13.25 5.75 2.70
N GLU A 223 -12.65 4.78 2.03
CA GLU A 223 -12.39 4.82 0.60
C GLU A 223 -13.70 4.63 -0.19
N ARG A 224 -14.58 3.74 0.26
CA ARG A 224 -15.91 3.60 -0.33
C ARG A 224 -16.77 4.84 -0.13
N VAL A 225 -16.79 5.40 1.07
CA VAL A 225 -17.55 6.64 1.34
C VAL A 225 -17.06 7.77 0.43
N LYS A 226 -15.74 7.91 0.26
CA LYS A 226 -15.16 8.88 -0.67
C LYS A 226 -15.54 8.59 -2.13
N LEU A 227 -15.49 7.32 -2.55
CA LEU A 227 -15.89 6.89 -3.89
C LEU A 227 -17.38 7.18 -4.15
N PHE A 228 -18.26 6.86 -3.19
CA PHE A 228 -19.68 7.19 -3.28
C PHE A 228 -19.94 8.70 -3.27
N GLY A 229 -19.15 9.48 -2.53
CA GLY A 229 -19.20 10.94 -2.58
C GLY A 229 -18.88 11.47 -3.98
N VAL A 230 -17.81 10.99 -4.60
CA VAL A 230 -17.44 11.37 -5.99
C VAL A 230 -18.53 10.95 -6.98
N LEU A 231 -19.10 9.75 -6.83
CA LEU A 231 -20.19 9.27 -7.66
C LEU A 231 -21.44 10.13 -7.48
N PHE A 232 -21.81 10.43 -6.24
CA PHE A 232 -22.95 11.30 -5.92
C PHE A 232 -22.80 12.68 -6.56
N GLU A 233 -21.65 13.34 -6.41
CA GLU A 233 -21.35 14.64 -7.03
C GLU A 233 -21.45 14.58 -8.56
N ALA A 234 -20.94 13.50 -9.17
CA ALA A 234 -21.00 13.29 -10.60
C ALA A 234 -22.44 13.11 -11.10
N LEU A 235 -23.27 12.37 -10.36
CA LEU A 235 -24.66 12.05 -10.76
C LEU A 235 -25.65 13.16 -10.39
N HIS A 236 -25.46 13.81 -9.23
CA HIS A 236 -26.41 14.80 -8.71
C HIS A 236 -26.64 16.00 -9.65
N ASN A 237 -25.62 16.38 -10.38
CA ASN A 237 -25.65 17.52 -11.30
C ASN A 237 -25.90 17.11 -12.77
N GLN A 238 -26.14 15.82 -13.05
CA GLN A 238 -26.43 15.35 -14.40
C GLN A 238 -27.95 15.46 -14.69
N PRO A 239 -28.34 16.05 -15.81
CA PRO A 239 -29.70 15.91 -16.28
C PRO A 239 -29.92 14.51 -16.82
N PHE A 240 -30.72 13.72 -16.14
CA PHE A 240 -31.15 12.41 -16.64
C PHE A 240 -32.36 12.58 -17.56
N GLU A 241 -32.24 11.95 -18.73
CA GLU A 241 -33.37 11.88 -19.66
C GLU A 241 -34.43 10.94 -19.09
N THR A 242 -35.69 11.40 -19.07
CA THR A 242 -36.80 10.54 -18.67
C THR A 242 -37.08 9.57 -19.82
N ILE A 243 -36.84 8.29 -19.59
CA ILE A 243 -37.11 7.21 -20.53
C ILE A 243 -38.42 6.55 -20.10
N ASP A 244 -39.43 6.53 -20.99
CA ASP A 244 -40.65 5.81 -20.70
C ASP A 244 -40.42 4.31 -20.60
N GLU A 245 -41.02 3.68 -19.58
CA GLU A 245 -40.91 2.24 -19.39
C GLU A 245 -41.63 1.50 -20.53
N PRO A 246 -40.91 0.71 -21.35
CA PRO A 246 -41.51 0.03 -22.51
C PRO A 246 -42.43 -1.14 -22.10
N ASN A 247 -42.23 -1.68 -20.87
CA ASN A 247 -42.95 -2.88 -20.41
C ASN A 247 -44.17 -2.50 -19.56
N VAL A 248 -45.09 -1.74 -20.11
CA VAL A 248 -46.31 -1.27 -19.41
C VAL A 248 -47.36 -2.36 -19.20
N GLU A 249 -47.29 -3.47 -19.95
CA GLU A 249 -48.17 -4.60 -19.76
C GLU A 249 -47.68 -5.49 -18.60
N THR A 250 -48.60 -5.96 -17.75
CA THR A 250 -48.28 -6.79 -16.58
C THR A 250 -47.49 -8.04 -16.92
N SER A 251 -47.79 -8.67 -18.05
CA SER A 251 -47.06 -9.86 -18.53
C SER A 251 -45.64 -9.57 -18.98
N ALA A 252 -45.43 -8.47 -19.71
CA ALA A 252 -44.12 -8.03 -20.15
C ALA A 252 -43.25 -7.61 -18.97
N PHE A 253 -43.82 -6.90 -17.99
CA PHE A 253 -43.13 -6.49 -16.77
C PHE A 253 -42.70 -7.69 -15.91
N ARG A 254 -43.57 -8.70 -15.76
CA ARG A 254 -43.23 -9.94 -15.04
C ARG A 254 -42.10 -10.72 -15.72
N ASN A 255 -42.12 -10.81 -17.03
CA ASN A 255 -41.05 -11.46 -17.77
C ASN A 255 -39.73 -10.70 -17.64
N PHE A 256 -39.77 -9.38 -17.70
CA PHE A 256 -38.59 -8.54 -17.50
C PHE A 256 -38.01 -8.73 -16.09
N ALA A 257 -38.84 -8.61 -15.04
CA ALA A 257 -38.41 -8.82 -13.65
C ALA A 257 -37.85 -10.22 -13.43
N PHE A 258 -38.47 -11.27 -14.06
CA PHE A 258 -37.94 -12.61 -14.01
C PHE A 258 -36.53 -12.71 -14.59
N PHE A 259 -36.30 -12.20 -15.79
CA PHE A 259 -34.99 -12.29 -16.43
C PHE A 259 -33.94 -11.47 -15.70
N GLU A 260 -34.28 -10.29 -15.21
CA GLU A 260 -33.35 -9.45 -14.46
C GLU A 260 -32.90 -10.13 -13.17
N SER A 261 -33.85 -10.63 -12.37
CA SER A 261 -33.56 -11.38 -11.14
C SER A 261 -32.78 -12.67 -11.44
N TYR A 262 -33.18 -13.46 -12.44
CA TYR A 262 -32.53 -14.71 -12.79
C TYR A 262 -31.07 -14.51 -13.21
N PHE A 263 -30.81 -13.56 -14.12
CA PHE A 263 -29.44 -13.32 -14.60
C PHE A 263 -28.55 -12.64 -13.58
N SER A 264 -29.11 -11.76 -12.76
CA SER A 264 -28.34 -11.15 -11.67
C SER A 264 -27.84 -12.21 -10.68
N ASN A 265 -28.72 -13.07 -10.23
CA ASN A 265 -28.36 -14.16 -9.32
C ASN A 265 -27.40 -15.17 -9.95
N TYR A 266 -27.58 -15.48 -11.24
CA TYR A 266 -26.69 -16.37 -11.97
C TYR A 266 -25.26 -15.80 -12.06
N ILE A 267 -25.11 -14.49 -12.30
CA ILE A 267 -23.82 -13.80 -12.33
C ILE A 267 -23.16 -13.81 -10.94
N GLU A 268 -23.94 -13.73 -9.89
CA GLU A 268 -23.46 -13.79 -8.50
C GLU A 268 -23.14 -15.22 -8.02
N GLY A 269 -23.38 -16.22 -8.86
CA GLY A 269 -23.03 -17.62 -8.61
C GLY A 269 -24.16 -18.46 -8.00
N THR A 270 -25.39 -17.94 -7.93
CA THR A 270 -26.58 -18.68 -7.51
C THR A 270 -27.28 -19.25 -8.74
N GLU A 271 -27.05 -20.54 -9.01
CA GLU A 271 -27.63 -21.22 -10.17
C GLU A 271 -28.92 -21.94 -9.80
N PHE A 272 -30.01 -21.61 -10.52
CA PHE A 272 -31.29 -22.31 -10.47
C PHE A 272 -31.66 -22.85 -11.83
N GLU A 273 -32.41 -23.98 -11.85
CA GLU A 273 -33.15 -24.34 -13.05
C GLU A 273 -34.23 -23.28 -13.34
N ILE A 274 -34.49 -22.99 -14.61
CA ILE A 274 -35.41 -21.91 -15.01
C ILE A 274 -36.80 -22.11 -14.43
N GLU A 275 -37.28 -23.35 -14.35
CA GLU A 275 -38.56 -23.71 -13.80
C GLU A 275 -38.65 -23.44 -12.30
N ASP A 276 -37.58 -23.73 -11.54
CA ASP A 276 -37.49 -23.48 -10.10
C ASP A 276 -37.50 -21.97 -9.81
N ALA A 277 -36.69 -21.18 -10.54
CA ALA A 277 -36.66 -19.73 -10.42
C ALA A 277 -38.05 -19.13 -10.77
N ARG A 278 -38.69 -19.60 -11.82
CA ARG A 278 -40.05 -19.18 -12.20
C ARG A 278 -41.07 -19.48 -11.09
N GLN A 279 -41.03 -20.67 -10.53
CA GLN A 279 -41.92 -21.06 -9.43
C GLN A 279 -41.73 -20.14 -8.21
N ILE A 280 -40.47 -19.82 -7.85
CA ILE A 280 -40.17 -18.90 -6.72
C ILE A 280 -40.78 -17.54 -6.98
N ILE A 281 -40.57 -16.95 -8.16
CA ILE A 281 -41.08 -15.63 -8.51
C ILE A 281 -42.61 -15.59 -8.62
N GLU A 282 -43.23 -16.60 -9.23
CA GLU A 282 -44.68 -16.67 -9.39
C GLU A 282 -45.42 -16.89 -8.05
N THR A 283 -44.84 -17.68 -7.18
CA THR A 283 -45.48 -18.03 -5.88
C THR A 283 -45.09 -17.10 -4.75
N GLY A 284 -43.96 -16.42 -4.84
CA GLY A 284 -43.35 -15.63 -3.76
C GLY A 284 -42.94 -16.51 -2.58
N GLN A 285 -42.72 -17.81 -2.81
CA GLN A 285 -42.38 -18.76 -1.77
C GLN A 285 -41.05 -19.43 -2.07
N PRO A 286 -40.12 -19.48 -1.09
CA PRO A 286 -38.85 -20.16 -1.25
C PRO A 286 -39.03 -21.67 -1.37
N LEU A 287 -38.16 -22.31 -2.18
CA LEU A 287 -38.13 -23.77 -2.28
C LEU A 287 -37.57 -24.39 -0.99
N PRO A 288 -38.22 -25.35 -0.34
CA PRO A 288 -37.78 -25.92 0.93
C PRO A 288 -36.36 -26.50 0.89
N ALA A 289 -35.95 -27.09 -0.25
CA ALA A 289 -34.65 -27.71 -0.44
C ALA A 289 -33.51 -26.68 -0.64
N ARG A 290 -33.82 -25.44 -1.02
CA ARG A 290 -32.87 -24.34 -1.34
C ARG A 290 -33.37 -23.03 -0.74
N ASN A 291 -33.73 -23.03 0.52
CA ASN A 291 -34.37 -21.88 1.16
C ASN A 291 -33.51 -20.60 1.15
N ALA A 292 -32.23 -20.72 1.47
CA ALA A 292 -31.33 -19.59 1.49
C ALA A 292 -31.19 -18.95 0.10
N ASP A 293 -30.85 -19.76 -0.92
CA ASP A 293 -30.67 -19.30 -2.30
C ASP A 293 -31.97 -18.74 -2.89
N SER A 294 -33.15 -19.28 -2.47
CA SER A 294 -34.45 -18.79 -2.95
C SER A 294 -34.78 -17.39 -2.47
N HIS A 295 -34.22 -16.96 -1.34
CA HIS A 295 -34.36 -15.58 -0.85
C HIS A 295 -33.58 -14.60 -1.72
N ASP A 296 -32.46 -15.02 -2.32
CA ASP A 296 -31.69 -14.18 -3.24
C ASP A 296 -32.48 -13.90 -4.53
N VAL A 297 -33.30 -14.85 -4.97
CA VAL A 297 -34.18 -14.70 -6.15
C VAL A 297 -35.39 -13.81 -5.85
N LEU A 298 -35.85 -13.77 -4.60
CA LEU A 298 -37.02 -12.97 -4.18
C LEU A 298 -36.64 -11.51 -3.81
N GLY A 299 -35.36 -11.27 -3.47
CA GLY A 299 -34.84 -9.99 -3.00
C GLY A 299 -34.67 -8.95 -3.99
#